data_dcd2d6d58e11f201816a309c78859293
#
_entry.id   dcd2d6d58e11f201816a309c78859293
#
_cell.length_a   1.000
_cell.length_b   1.000
_cell.length_c   1.000
_cell.angle_alpha   90.00
_cell.angle_beta   90.00
_cell.angle_gamma   90.00
#
_symmetry.space_group_name_H-M   'P 1'
#
loop_
_entity.id
_entity.type
_entity.pdbx_description
1 polymer ?
#
loop_
_entity_poly.entity_id
_entity_poly.type
_entity_poly.pdbx_seq_one_letter_code
_entity_poly.pdbx_strand_id
1 'polypeptide(L)'
;MVDNFIEVTGDDFAEKVLGATETVVVLFEAPQSSACQIQEPEVEAISKDYRGRVTFARLSVEGQQGLIERWHIDGVPTLIFFKGGQELHRIKGIMMRDKLRRQLEGVLLAS
;
A
#
# COMPACT_ATOMS: atom_id res chain seq x y z
N MET A 1 14.97 -14.84 4.53
CA MET A 1 14.02 -14.58 3.44
C MET A 1 13.51 -13.15 3.54
N VAL A 2 13.58 -12.41 2.45
CA VAL A 2 13.12 -11.02 2.45
C VAL A 2 11.59 -10.99 2.21
N ASP A 3 10.89 -10.37 3.14
CA ASP A 3 9.45 -10.19 3.01
C ASP A 3 9.19 -9.02 2.06
N ASN A 4 8.28 -9.20 1.11
CA ASN A 4 7.91 -8.15 0.17
C ASN A 4 6.69 -7.36 0.62
N PHE A 5 6.29 -7.53 1.87
CA PHE A 5 5.21 -6.79 2.48
C PHE A 5 5.77 -6.21 3.79
N ILE A 6 6.42 -5.05 3.66
CA ILE A 6 7.19 -4.45 4.75
C ILE A 6 6.33 -3.54 5.61
N GLU A 7 6.73 -3.39 6.86
CA GLU A 7 6.07 -2.46 7.77
C GLU A 7 6.71 -1.08 7.65
N VAL A 8 5.88 -0.04 7.54
CA VAL A 8 6.33 1.33 7.38
C VAL A 8 5.61 2.19 8.41
N THR A 9 6.32 3.19 8.94
CA THR A 9 5.76 4.15 9.89
C THR A 9 5.87 5.56 9.32
N GLY A 10 5.32 6.54 10.04
CA GLY A 10 5.46 7.94 9.64
C GLY A 10 6.91 8.39 9.57
N ASP A 11 7.79 7.79 10.41
CA ASP A 11 9.20 8.19 10.48
C ASP A 11 9.98 7.77 9.25
N ASP A 12 9.64 6.63 8.63
CA ASP A 12 10.39 6.12 7.50
C ASP A 12 9.62 6.16 6.18
N PHE A 13 8.43 6.75 6.18
CA PHE A 13 7.58 6.81 4.99
C PHE A 13 8.27 7.53 3.84
N ALA A 14 8.86 8.69 4.12
CA ALA A 14 9.52 9.46 3.07
C ALA A 14 10.66 8.68 2.42
N GLU A 15 11.46 7.98 3.22
CA GLU A 15 12.59 7.21 2.72
C GLU A 15 12.15 5.95 1.99
N LYS A 16 11.28 5.16 2.62
CA LYS A 16 10.93 3.84 2.10
C LYS A 16 9.89 3.86 0.99
N VAL A 17 9.03 4.88 0.98
CA VAL A 17 7.94 4.97 0.02
C VAL A 17 8.21 6.06 -1.02
N LEU A 18 8.35 7.30 -0.57
CA LEU A 18 8.50 8.42 -1.50
C LEU A 18 9.86 8.42 -2.18
N GLY A 19 10.89 7.94 -1.51
CA GLY A 19 12.25 7.87 -2.07
C GLY A 19 12.54 6.62 -2.87
N ALA A 20 11.59 5.69 -2.96
CA ALA A 20 11.80 4.44 -3.69
C ALA A 20 11.77 4.67 -5.20
N THR A 21 12.61 3.94 -5.93
CA THR A 21 12.62 4.03 -7.40
C THR A 21 11.60 3.11 -8.04
N GLU A 22 11.26 2.02 -7.38
CA GLU A 22 10.22 1.09 -7.88
C GLU A 22 8.84 1.55 -7.43
N THR A 23 7.81 0.94 -7.99
CA THR A 23 6.44 1.15 -7.54
C THR A 23 6.27 0.59 -6.13
N VAL A 24 5.66 1.36 -5.25
CA VAL A 24 5.36 0.94 -3.88
C VAL A 24 3.86 1.02 -3.66
N VAL A 25 3.26 -0.09 -3.22
CA VAL A 25 1.83 -0.14 -2.89
C VAL A 25 1.73 -0.11 -1.36
N VAL A 26 1.08 0.91 -0.83
CA VAL A 26 0.95 1.08 0.62
C VAL A 26 -0.48 0.79 1.05
N LEU A 27 -0.63 -0.16 1.98
CA LEU A 27 -1.90 -0.43 2.63
C LEU A 27 -1.96 0.39 3.91
N PHE A 28 -2.85 1.39 3.92
CA PHE A 28 -3.15 2.15 5.13
C PHE A 28 -4.25 1.41 5.87
N GLU A 29 -3.99 1.03 7.11
CA GLU A 29 -4.87 0.16 7.86
C GLU A 29 -4.96 0.55 9.33
N ALA A 30 -5.98 0.02 9.99
CA ALA A 30 -6.14 0.15 11.44
C ALA A 30 -6.25 -1.25 12.04
N PRO A 31 -5.58 -1.52 13.18
CA PRO A 31 -5.54 -2.87 13.75
C PRO A 31 -6.90 -3.45 14.10
N GLN A 32 -7.85 -2.59 14.50
CA GLN A 32 -9.16 -3.04 14.94
C GLN A 32 -10.18 -3.17 13.83
N SER A 33 -9.80 -2.81 12.61
CA SER A 33 -10.73 -2.81 11.47
C SER A 33 -10.90 -4.21 10.91
N SER A 34 -12.12 -4.73 10.94
CA SER A 34 -12.42 -6.03 10.35
C SER A 34 -12.20 -6.02 8.84
N ALA A 35 -12.47 -4.89 8.20
CA ALA A 35 -12.22 -4.74 6.76
C ALA A 35 -10.73 -4.85 6.45
N CYS A 36 -9.87 -4.27 7.27
CA CYS A 36 -8.43 -4.38 7.09
C CYS A 36 -7.95 -5.81 7.30
N GLN A 37 -8.55 -6.55 8.23
CA GLN A 37 -8.21 -7.94 8.47
C GLN A 37 -8.55 -8.82 7.27
N ILE A 38 -9.56 -8.44 6.49
CA ILE A 38 -9.89 -9.12 5.24
C ILE A 38 -8.91 -8.72 4.13
N GLN A 39 -8.59 -7.44 4.05
CA GLN A 39 -7.75 -6.91 2.98
C GLN A 39 -6.30 -7.35 3.08
N GLU A 40 -5.74 -7.39 4.27
CA GLU A 40 -4.31 -7.65 4.45
C GLU A 40 -3.85 -8.98 3.83
N PRO A 41 -4.52 -10.12 4.06
CA PRO A 41 -4.09 -11.38 3.43
C PRO A 41 -4.12 -11.35 1.91
N GLU A 42 -5.04 -10.59 1.32
CA GLU A 42 -5.13 -10.48 -0.13
C GLU A 42 -3.94 -9.73 -0.70
N VAL A 43 -3.52 -8.67 -0.03
CA VAL A 43 -2.34 -7.89 -0.42
C VAL A 43 -1.08 -8.73 -0.22
N GLU A 44 -0.98 -9.43 0.90
CA GLU A 44 0.18 -10.28 1.19
C GLU A 44 0.35 -11.36 0.12
N ALA A 45 -0.74 -11.99 -0.28
CA ALA A 45 -0.69 -13.02 -1.31
C ALA A 45 -0.12 -12.48 -2.63
N ILE A 46 -0.58 -11.30 -3.03
CA ILE A 46 -0.10 -10.67 -4.26
C ILE A 46 1.36 -10.25 -4.14
N SER A 47 1.76 -9.74 -2.97
CA SER A 47 3.12 -9.23 -2.77
C SER A 47 4.19 -10.28 -3.10
N LYS A 48 3.89 -11.54 -2.89
CA LYS A 48 4.85 -12.62 -3.15
C LYS A 48 5.16 -12.78 -4.63
N ASP A 49 4.23 -12.40 -5.50
CA ASP A 49 4.37 -12.56 -6.95
C ASP A 49 5.10 -11.39 -7.60
N TYR A 50 5.34 -10.32 -6.85
CA TYR A 50 5.94 -9.09 -7.39
C TYR A 50 7.29 -8.72 -6.78
N ARG A 51 7.94 -9.66 -6.13
CA ARG A 51 9.27 -9.42 -5.55
C ARG A 51 10.21 -8.94 -6.65
N GLY A 52 10.94 -7.86 -6.35
CA GLY A 52 11.88 -7.28 -7.30
C GLY A 52 11.25 -6.32 -8.30
N ARG A 53 9.92 -6.27 -8.39
CA ARG A 53 9.23 -5.35 -9.30
C ARG A 53 8.44 -4.30 -8.55
N VAL A 54 7.72 -4.70 -7.52
CA VAL A 54 6.85 -3.83 -6.73
C VAL A 54 7.08 -4.16 -5.27
N THR A 55 7.28 -3.13 -4.46
CA THR A 55 7.35 -3.27 -3.01
C THR A 55 5.97 -3.01 -2.43
N PHE A 56 5.54 -3.87 -1.52
CA PHE A 56 4.29 -3.68 -0.80
C PHE A 56 4.60 -3.29 0.63
N ALA A 57 3.84 -2.35 1.16
CA ALA A 57 4.05 -1.86 2.52
C ALA A 57 2.72 -1.75 3.24
N ARG A 58 2.75 -1.92 4.55
CA ARG A 58 1.59 -1.68 5.40
C ARG A 58 1.94 -0.59 6.41
N LEU A 59 0.99 0.29 6.66
CA LEU A 59 1.17 1.40 7.58
C LEU A 59 -0.08 1.53 8.43
N SER A 60 0.10 1.38 9.75
CA SER A 60 -0.99 1.62 10.69
C SER A 60 -1.24 3.12 10.77
N VAL A 61 -2.50 3.52 10.58
CA VAL A 61 -2.86 4.96 10.66
C VAL A 61 -2.92 5.46 12.09
N GLU A 62 -2.85 4.55 13.05
CA GLU A 62 -2.89 4.89 14.47
C GLU A 62 -1.70 5.78 14.83
N GLY A 63 -1.96 6.96 15.36
CA GLY A 63 -0.91 7.90 15.71
C GLY A 63 -0.27 8.62 14.54
N GLN A 64 -0.81 8.46 13.33
CA GLN A 64 -0.22 9.04 12.11
C GLN A 64 -1.07 10.16 11.54
N GLN A 65 -1.49 11.10 12.40
CA GLN A 65 -2.39 12.18 11.98
C GLN A 65 -1.83 13.01 10.84
N GLY A 66 -0.53 13.29 10.85
CA GLY A 66 0.10 14.07 9.79
C GLY A 66 0.03 13.39 8.42
N LEU A 67 0.23 12.07 8.38
CA LEU A 67 0.13 11.33 7.13
C LEU A 67 -1.33 11.22 6.66
N ILE A 68 -2.25 11.01 7.60
CA ILE A 68 -3.68 10.93 7.29
C ILE A 68 -4.12 12.23 6.60
N GLU A 69 -3.72 13.38 7.14
CA GLU A 69 -4.08 14.68 6.58
C GLU A 69 -3.38 14.94 5.25
N ARG A 70 -2.08 14.67 5.18
CA ARG A 70 -1.30 14.94 3.98
C ARG A 70 -1.80 14.13 2.79
N TRP A 71 -2.12 12.86 2.99
CA TRP A 71 -2.54 11.96 1.92
C TRP A 71 -4.04 11.77 1.84
N HIS A 72 -4.80 12.54 2.64
CA HIS A 72 -6.28 12.52 2.62
C HIS A 72 -6.82 11.11 2.79
N ILE A 73 -6.37 10.43 3.86
CA ILE A 73 -6.85 9.09 4.18
C ILE A 73 -8.16 9.25 4.95
N ASP A 74 -9.28 9.04 4.28
CA ASP A 74 -10.60 9.23 4.87
C ASP A 74 -11.26 7.93 5.33
N GLY A 75 -10.55 6.83 5.26
CA GLY A 75 -11.05 5.54 5.74
C GLY A 75 -10.01 4.47 5.54
N VAL A 76 -10.23 3.32 6.18
CA VAL A 76 -9.36 2.15 6.03
C VAL A 76 -10.19 0.93 5.69
N PRO A 77 -9.66 -0.01 4.91
CA PRO A 77 -8.36 0.02 4.26
C PRO A 77 -8.34 0.97 3.07
N THR A 78 -7.19 1.59 2.83
CA THR A 78 -6.94 2.36 1.62
C THR A 78 -5.61 1.90 1.05
N LEU A 79 -5.58 1.57 -0.23
CA LEU A 79 -4.34 1.23 -0.93
C LEU A 79 -3.96 2.41 -1.81
N ILE A 80 -2.72 2.88 -1.69
CA ILE A 80 -2.20 3.91 -2.58
C ILE A 80 -0.96 3.37 -3.28
N PHE A 81 -0.90 3.57 -4.58
CA PHE A 81 0.19 3.14 -5.44
C PHE A 81 1.08 4.35 -5.70
N PHE A 82 2.35 4.27 -5.28
CA PHE A 82 3.31 5.36 -5.41
C PHE A 82 4.43 4.99 -6.37
N LYS A 83 4.94 5.99 -7.09
CA LYS A 83 6.19 5.85 -7.84
C LYS A 83 6.82 7.22 -7.99
N GLY A 84 8.13 7.29 -7.72
CA GLY A 84 8.85 8.56 -7.83
C GLY A 84 8.30 9.64 -6.92
N GLY A 85 7.78 9.27 -5.78
CA GLY A 85 7.22 10.22 -4.81
C GLY A 85 5.82 10.70 -5.14
N GLN A 86 5.18 10.13 -6.16
CA GLN A 86 3.85 10.58 -6.60
C GLN A 86 2.83 9.46 -6.49
N GLU A 87 1.60 9.84 -6.15
CA GLU A 87 0.48 8.90 -6.12
C GLU A 87 0.02 8.63 -7.55
N LEU A 88 0.04 7.35 -7.94
CA LEU A 88 -0.41 6.94 -9.28
C LEU A 88 -1.88 6.51 -9.28
N HIS A 89 -2.32 5.88 -8.20
CA HIS A 89 -3.64 5.29 -8.15
C HIS A 89 -4.01 5.02 -6.70
N ARG A 90 -5.31 4.95 -6.43
CA ARG A 90 -5.82 4.75 -5.07
C ARG A 90 -7.05 3.85 -5.11
N ILE A 91 -7.11 2.93 -4.15
CA ILE A 91 -8.27 2.04 -3.97
C ILE A 91 -8.77 2.24 -2.56
N LYS A 92 -10.04 2.60 -2.41
CA LYS A 92 -10.68 2.75 -1.11
C LYS A 92 -11.55 1.54 -0.84
N GLY A 93 -11.44 0.99 0.37
CA GLY A 93 -12.21 -0.19 0.76
C GLY A 93 -11.55 -1.48 0.32
N ILE A 94 -12.27 -2.59 0.51
CA ILE A 94 -11.73 -3.92 0.24
C ILE A 94 -11.73 -4.21 -1.26
N MET A 95 -10.62 -4.78 -1.74
CA MET A 95 -10.54 -5.30 -3.09
C MET A 95 -9.84 -6.65 -3.02
N MET A 96 -10.52 -7.71 -3.50
CA MET A 96 -9.98 -9.07 -3.44
C MET A 96 -8.87 -9.25 -4.47
N ARG A 97 -8.07 -10.31 -4.27
CA ARG A 97 -6.78 -10.44 -4.96
C ARG A 97 -6.85 -10.44 -6.49
N ASP A 98 -7.85 -11.07 -7.08
CA ASP A 98 -7.91 -11.17 -8.55
C ASP A 98 -8.15 -9.79 -9.17
N LYS A 99 -9.07 -9.02 -8.61
CA LYS A 99 -9.36 -7.68 -9.08
C LYS A 99 -8.21 -6.73 -8.75
N LEU A 100 -7.63 -6.89 -7.57
CA LEU A 100 -6.47 -6.08 -7.16
C LEU A 100 -5.30 -6.30 -8.10
N ARG A 101 -5.04 -7.56 -8.49
CA ARG A 101 -3.98 -7.87 -9.44
C ARG A 101 -4.21 -7.18 -10.78
N ARG A 102 -5.45 -7.18 -11.28
CA ARG A 102 -5.76 -6.51 -12.54
C ARG A 102 -5.53 -5.00 -12.44
N GLN A 103 -5.90 -4.40 -11.31
CA GLN A 103 -5.66 -2.97 -11.09
C GLN A 103 -4.16 -2.68 -11.08
N LEU A 104 -3.39 -3.51 -10.37
CA LEU A 104 -1.93 -3.33 -10.29
C LEU A 104 -1.28 -3.46 -11.67
N GLU A 105 -1.66 -4.47 -12.45
CA GLU A 105 -1.10 -4.63 -13.79
C GLU A 105 -1.43 -3.44 -14.68
N GLY A 106 -2.64 -2.88 -14.54
CA GLY A 106 -3.00 -1.67 -15.28
C GLY A 106 -2.14 -0.48 -14.90
N VAL A 107 -1.87 -0.31 -13.61
CA VAL A 107 -1.00 0.77 -13.13
C VAL A 107 0.42 0.60 -13.66
N LEU A 108 0.95 -0.63 -13.62
CA LEU A 108 2.31 -0.90 -14.08
C LEU A 108 2.46 -0.65 -15.57
N LEU A 109 1.43 -0.94 -16.36
CA LEU A 109 1.45 -0.69 -17.80
C LEU A 109 1.41 0.81 -18.12
N ALA A 110 0.76 1.60 -17.29
CA ALA A 110 0.59 3.04 -17.52
C ALA A 110 1.76 3.87 -16.98
N SER A 111 2.62 3.29 -16.15
CA SER A 111 3.69 4.04 -15.49
C SER A 111 5.06 3.87 -16.12
#